data_74c92726bc57a51caca07c825de2dbcd
#
_entry.id   74c92726bc57a51caca07c825de2dbcd
#
_cell.length_a   1.000
_cell.length_b   1.000
_cell.length_c   1.000
_cell.angle_alpha   90.00
_cell.angle_beta   90.00
_cell.angle_gamma   90.00
#
_symmetry.space_group_name_H-M   'P 1'
#
loop_
_entity.id
_entity.type
_entity.pdbx_description
1 polymer ?
#
loop_
_entity_poly.entity_id
_entity_poly.type
_entity_poly.pdbx_seq_one_letter_code
_entity_poly.pdbx_strand_id
1 'polypeptide(L)'
;MLQNAKKFKHTANQLQKLAVKLAMGSFATIGTDDTYEQAQRVATTIVQRDNLVEMHKAVQQGLGKIPAGYRKLLKHIYFVGTSKKSIAEKHNVALSTVYRKVNDALKCFREQLSLLGYDEAWFNNHCSQITVLSFKRKYKSK
;
A
#
# COMPACT_ATOMS: atom_id res chain seq x y z
N MET A 1 -3.54 4.63 -4.68
CA MET A 1 -2.30 3.92 -4.30
C MET A 1 -1.71 4.45 -3.01
N LEU A 2 -1.35 5.72 -2.90
CA LEU A 2 -0.87 6.32 -1.65
C LEU A 2 -1.85 6.16 -0.47
N GLN A 3 -3.14 6.10 -0.75
CA GLN A 3 -4.18 5.87 0.26
C GLN A 3 -3.96 4.58 1.06
N ASN A 4 -3.35 3.56 0.47
CA ASN A 4 -3.08 2.27 1.10
C ASN A 4 -1.61 2.10 1.51
N ALA A 5 -0.73 3.01 1.12
CA ALA A 5 0.71 2.89 1.35
C ALA A 5 1.07 2.76 2.84
N LYS A 6 0.40 3.53 3.68
CA LYS A 6 0.54 3.47 5.14
C LYS A 6 0.26 2.07 5.70
N LYS A 7 -0.66 1.34 5.06
CA LYS A 7 -1.13 0.04 5.54
C LYS A 7 -0.30 -1.12 5.01
N PHE A 8 0.52 -0.93 3.98
CA PHE A 8 1.25 -2.02 3.32
C PHE A 8 2.15 -2.80 4.29
N LYS A 9 2.97 -2.08 5.06
CA LYS A 9 3.87 -2.71 6.03
C LYS A 9 3.10 -3.41 7.15
N HIS A 10 2.09 -2.76 7.68
CA HIS A 10 1.25 -3.33 8.74
C HIS A 10 0.52 -4.58 8.27
N THR A 11 -0.10 -4.52 7.10
CA THR A 11 -0.80 -5.65 6.50
C THR A 11 0.16 -6.80 6.18
N ALA A 12 1.36 -6.49 5.69
CA ALA A 12 2.39 -7.50 5.44
C ALA A 12 2.80 -8.22 6.74
N ASN A 13 2.97 -7.47 7.84
CA ASN A 13 3.30 -8.06 9.14
C ASN A 13 2.16 -8.95 9.67
N GLN A 14 0.90 -8.53 9.49
CA GLN A 14 -0.25 -9.34 9.87
C GLN A 14 -0.34 -10.63 9.05
N LEU A 15 -0.08 -10.56 7.74
CA LEU A 15 -0.07 -11.72 6.86
C LEU A 15 1.06 -12.69 7.24
N GLN A 16 2.22 -12.18 7.63
CA GLN A 16 3.32 -13.02 8.12
C GLN A 16 2.94 -13.76 9.39
N LYS A 17 2.31 -13.08 10.35
CA LYS A 17 1.81 -13.72 11.57
C LYS A 17 0.76 -14.79 11.27
N LEU A 18 -0.13 -14.52 10.34
CA LEU A 18 -1.14 -15.47 9.90
C LEU A 18 -0.48 -16.69 9.23
N ALA A 19 0.52 -16.50 8.38
CA ALA A 19 1.25 -17.58 7.73
C ALA A 19 1.92 -18.50 8.75
N VAL A 20 2.57 -17.92 9.78
CA VAL A 20 3.19 -18.69 10.87
C VAL A 20 2.12 -19.48 11.63
N LYS A 21 0.99 -18.87 11.97
CA LYS A 21 -0.10 -19.51 12.67
C LYS A 21 -0.69 -20.68 11.89
N LEU A 22 -0.89 -20.50 10.57
CA LEU A 22 -1.39 -21.55 9.69
C LEU A 22 -0.38 -22.72 9.58
N ALA A 23 0.90 -22.41 9.48
CA ALA A 23 1.96 -23.43 9.44
C ALA A 23 2.01 -24.23 10.73
N MET A 24 1.90 -23.58 11.89
CA MET A 24 1.85 -24.27 13.19
C MET A 24 0.59 -25.14 13.33
N GLY A 25 -0.55 -24.65 12.85
CA GLY A 25 -1.78 -25.42 12.80
C GLY A 25 -1.64 -26.69 11.93
N SER A 26 -0.92 -26.59 10.82
CA SER A 26 -0.63 -27.74 9.95
C SER A 26 0.19 -28.82 10.65
N PHE A 27 1.14 -28.45 11.51
CA PHE A 27 1.90 -29.41 12.31
C PHE A 27 1.02 -30.12 13.34
N ALA A 28 0.03 -29.45 13.90
CA ALA A 28 -0.89 -30.03 14.87
C ALA A 28 -1.90 -31.01 14.25
N THR A 29 -2.15 -30.92 12.94
CA THR A 29 -3.15 -31.72 12.21
C THR A 29 -2.54 -32.72 11.23
N ILE A 30 -1.32 -33.20 11.51
CA ILE A 30 -0.65 -34.23 10.68
C ILE A 30 -1.53 -35.45 10.58
N GLY A 31 -1.91 -35.82 9.33
CA GLY A 31 -2.74 -36.98 9.04
C GLY A 31 -4.16 -36.68 8.57
N THR A 32 -4.52 -35.40 8.41
CA THR A 32 -5.79 -35.00 7.80
C THR A 32 -5.60 -34.59 6.34
N ASP A 33 -6.65 -34.83 5.50
CA ASP A 33 -6.63 -34.49 4.06
C ASP A 33 -6.47 -33.00 3.77
N ASP A 34 -6.56 -32.13 4.79
CA ASP A 34 -6.45 -30.68 4.69
C ASP A 34 -5.02 -30.17 4.65
N THR A 35 -4.00 -31.03 4.76
CA THR A 35 -2.57 -30.61 4.81
C THR A 35 -2.15 -29.88 3.53
N TYR A 36 -2.61 -30.34 2.36
CA TYR A 36 -2.30 -29.69 1.08
C TYR A 36 -2.96 -28.31 0.97
N GLU A 37 -4.23 -28.20 1.33
CA GLU A 37 -4.96 -26.93 1.32
C GLU A 37 -4.35 -25.92 2.31
N GLN A 38 -3.95 -26.38 3.49
CA GLN A 38 -3.28 -25.55 4.49
C GLN A 38 -1.94 -25.04 3.97
N ALA A 39 -1.14 -25.90 3.32
CA ALA A 39 0.13 -25.51 2.70
C ALA A 39 -0.09 -24.47 1.61
N GLN A 40 -1.14 -24.62 0.78
CA GLN A 40 -1.51 -23.63 -0.23
C GLN A 40 -1.90 -22.28 0.40
N ARG A 41 -2.67 -22.29 1.47
CA ARG A 41 -3.05 -21.06 2.18
C ARG A 41 -1.83 -20.32 2.73
N VAL A 42 -0.88 -21.04 3.32
CA VAL A 42 0.38 -20.47 3.81
C VAL A 42 1.17 -19.86 2.66
N ALA A 43 1.33 -20.59 1.56
CA ALA A 43 2.06 -20.11 0.39
C ALA A 43 1.41 -18.86 -0.22
N THR A 44 0.09 -18.86 -0.36
CA THR A 44 -0.67 -17.69 -0.87
C THR A 44 -0.49 -16.48 0.05
N THR A 45 -0.55 -16.68 1.35
CA THR A 45 -0.37 -15.61 2.34
C THR A 45 1.03 -15.00 2.26
N ILE A 46 2.06 -15.84 2.08
CA ILE A 46 3.45 -15.38 1.90
C ILE A 46 3.60 -14.55 0.62
N VAL A 47 3.03 -15.00 -0.49
CA VAL A 47 3.07 -14.27 -1.77
C VAL A 47 2.38 -12.91 -1.63
N GLN A 48 1.22 -12.85 -0.97
CA GLN A 48 0.53 -11.58 -0.72
C GLN A 48 1.38 -10.63 0.14
N ARG A 49 2.02 -11.17 1.18
CA ARG A 49 2.93 -10.38 2.02
C ARG A 49 4.09 -9.80 1.20
N ASP A 50 4.71 -10.61 0.35
CA ASP A 50 5.85 -10.19 -0.46
C ASP A 50 5.44 -9.10 -1.45
N ASN A 51 4.27 -9.21 -2.07
CA ASN A 51 3.71 -8.17 -2.94
C ASN A 51 3.49 -6.85 -2.20
N LEU A 52 2.99 -6.90 -0.97
CA LEU A 52 2.79 -5.69 -0.14
C LEU A 52 4.13 -5.04 0.23
N VAL A 53 5.14 -5.84 0.55
CA VAL A 53 6.50 -5.33 0.85
C VAL A 53 7.09 -4.66 -0.38
N GLU A 54 6.95 -5.24 -1.56
CA GLU A 54 7.42 -4.65 -2.82
C GLU A 54 6.70 -3.33 -3.13
N MET A 55 5.39 -3.28 -2.95
CA MET A 55 4.60 -2.06 -3.15
C MET A 55 5.02 -0.97 -2.16
N HIS A 56 5.27 -1.32 -0.91
CA HIS A 56 5.77 -0.38 0.09
C HIS A 56 7.13 0.19 -0.31
N LYS A 57 8.05 -0.66 -0.75
CA LYS A 57 9.37 -0.23 -1.24
C LYS A 57 9.24 0.71 -2.44
N ALA A 58 8.38 0.38 -3.41
CA ALA A 58 8.14 1.21 -4.57
C ALA A 58 7.66 2.61 -4.18
N VAL A 59 6.70 2.71 -3.26
CA VAL A 59 6.20 3.98 -2.75
C VAL A 59 7.32 4.78 -2.07
N GLN A 60 8.13 4.14 -1.23
CA GLN A 60 9.24 4.80 -0.54
C GLN A 60 10.29 5.32 -1.52
N GLN A 61 10.62 4.54 -2.53
CA GLN A 61 11.57 4.95 -3.59
C GLN A 61 11.04 6.15 -4.38
N GLY A 62 9.76 6.10 -4.78
CA GLY A 62 9.13 7.19 -5.51
C GLY A 62 9.09 8.48 -4.69
N LEU A 63 8.72 8.40 -3.43
CA LEU A 63 8.72 9.56 -2.51
C LEU A 63 10.12 10.13 -2.32
N GLY A 64 11.14 9.29 -2.31
CA GLY A 64 12.54 9.73 -2.20
C GLY A 64 13.04 10.50 -3.42
N LYS A 65 12.38 10.38 -4.57
CA LYS A 65 12.78 11.02 -5.83
C LYS A 65 12.08 12.35 -6.11
N ILE A 66 11.02 12.68 -5.39
CA ILE A 66 10.31 13.95 -5.57
C ILE A 66 10.87 15.06 -4.66
N PRO A 67 10.64 16.36 -4.99
CA PRO A 67 11.08 17.47 -4.14
C PRO A 67 10.58 17.35 -2.70
N ALA A 68 11.39 17.80 -1.75
CA ALA A 68 11.12 17.67 -0.31
C ALA A 68 9.77 18.29 0.11
N GLY A 69 9.39 19.42 -0.48
CA GLY A 69 8.12 20.08 -0.21
C GLY A 69 6.93 19.23 -0.59
N TYR A 70 6.96 18.60 -1.76
CA TYR A 70 5.93 17.68 -2.22
C TYR A 70 5.90 16.39 -1.40
N ARG A 71 7.08 15.86 -1.03
CA ARG A 71 7.19 14.69 -0.18
C ARG A 71 6.53 14.91 1.17
N LYS A 72 6.81 16.02 1.84
CA LYS A 72 6.22 16.39 3.11
C LYS A 72 4.70 16.51 3.00
N LEU A 73 4.23 17.19 1.95
CA LEU A 73 2.79 17.36 1.71
C LEU A 73 2.07 16.04 1.55
N LEU A 74 2.59 15.14 0.71
CA LEU A 74 2.00 13.82 0.49
C LEU A 74 2.05 12.96 1.76
N LYS A 75 3.13 13.01 2.52
CA LYS A 75 3.23 12.28 3.79
C LYS A 75 2.21 12.76 4.82
N HIS A 76 2.01 14.07 4.94
CA HIS A 76 1.02 14.63 5.85
C HIS A 76 -0.39 14.19 5.50
N ILE A 77 -0.74 14.20 4.22
CA ILE A 77 -2.09 13.84 3.77
C ILE A 77 -2.34 12.34 3.86
N TYR A 78 -1.43 11.51 3.33
CA TYR A 78 -1.68 10.08 3.15
C TYR A 78 -1.14 9.19 4.26
N PHE A 79 -0.10 9.61 4.98
CA PHE A 79 0.47 8.82 6.08
C PHE A 79 0.05 9.31 7.46
N VAL A 80 0.03 10.61 7.67
CA VAL A 80 -0.41 11.20 8.95
C VAL A 80 -1.93 11.34 9.01
N GLY A 81 -2.57 11.60 7.87
CA GLY A 81 -4.02 11.76 7.78
C GLY A 81 -4.47 13.20 8.01
N THR A 82 -3.58 14.17 7.84
CA THR A 82 -3.92 15.59 7.98
C THR A 82 -4.86 16.02 6.84
N SER A 83 -5.94 16.74 7.17
CA SER A 83 -6.87 17.23 6.17
C SER A 83 -6.26 18.37 5.36
N LYS A 84 -6.67 18.49 4.10
CA LYS A 84 -6.24 19.60 3.23
C LYS A 84 -6.64 20.94 3.79
N LYS A 85 -7.80 21.02 4.44
CA LYS A 85 -8.30 22.23 5.11
C LYS A 85 -7.36 22.64 6.26
N SER A 86 -6.91 21.71 7.08
CA SER A 86 -5.95 21.98 8.17
C SER A 86 -4.62 22.49 7.63
N ILE A 87 -4.15 21.94 6.52
CA ILE A 87 -2.92 22.40 5.87
C ILE A 87 -3.08 23.83 5.36
N ALA A 88 -4.21 24.12 4.73
CA ALA A 88 -4.52 25.47 4.24
C ALA A 88 -4.53 26.50 5.37
N GLU A 89 -5.15 26.17 6.48
CA GLU A 89 -5.22 27.03 7.67
C GLU A 89 -3.84 27.25 8.29
N LYS A 90 -3.06 26.17 8.45
CA LYS A 90 -1.71 26.23 9.04
C LYS A 90 -0.74 27.08 8.23
N HIS A 91 -0.83 27.02 6.92
CA HIS A 91 0.06 27.80 6.03
C HIS A 91 -0.54 29.11 5.56
N ASN A 92 -1.73 29.43 6.00
CA ASN A 92 -2.46 30.66 5.65
C ASN A 92 -2.58 30.84 4.14
N VAL A 93 -2.98 29.80 3.44
CA VAL A 93 -3.22 29.77 2.00
C VAL A 93 -4.63 29.31 1.68
N ALA A 94 -5.11 29.60 0.47
CA ALA A 94 -6.43 29.14 0.04
C ALA A 94 -6.46 27.63 -0.10
N LEU A 95 -7.61 27.02 0.18
CA LEU A 95 -7.82 25.57 0.02
C LEU A 95 -7.58 25.11 -1.42
N SER A 96 -7.97 25.93 -2.42
CA SER A 96 -7.70 25.66 -3.83
C SER A 96 -6.20 25.57 -4.14
N THR A 97 -5.37 26.35 -3.46
CA THR A 97 -3.92 26.29 -3.57
C THR A 97 -3.38 24.97 -3.07
N VAL A 98 -3.91 24.45 -1.95
CA VAL A 98 -3.53 23.13 -1.41
C VAL A 98 -3.91 22.02 -2.40
N TYR A 99 -5.11 22.04 -2.95
CA TYR A 99 -5.55 21.06 -3.95
C TYR A 99 -4.65 21.05 -5.18
N ARG A 100 -4.27 22.22 -5.67
CA ARG A 100 -3.36 22.36 -6.82
C ARG A 100 -1.99 21.77 -6.51
N LYS A 101 -1.42 22.10 -5.35
CA LYS A 101 -0.13 21.56 -4.92
C LYS A 101 -0.15 20.05 -4.73
N VAL A 102 -1.24 19.50 -4.19
CA VAL A 102 -1.42 18.05 -4.06
C VAL A 102 -1.44 17.39 -5.43
N ASN A 103 -2.19 17.95 -6.38
CA ASN A 103 -2.26 17.40 -7.73
C ASN A 103 -0.89 17.45 -8.43
N ASP A 104 -0.14 18.54 -8.28
CA ASP A 104 1.22 18.67 -8.82
C ASP A 104 2.17 17.65 -8.17
N ALA A 105 2.06 17.47 -6.86
CA ALA A 105 2.87 16.48 -6.13
C ALA A 105 2.56 15.06 -6.57
N LEU A 106 1.29 14.72 -6.74
CA LEU A 106 0.87 13.41 -7.21
C LEU A 106 1.33 13.14 -8.64
N LYS A 107 1.26 14.15 -9.51
CA LYS A 107 1.77 14.05 -10.88
C LYS A 107 3.27 13.78 -10.90
N CYS A 108 4.02 14.54 -10.12
CA CYS A 108 5.47 14.37 -9.97
C CYS A 108 5.81 12.98 -9.43
N PHE A 109 5.11 12.52 -8.42
CA PHE A 109 5.26 11.18 -7.84
C PHE A 109 5.00 10.08 -8.87
N ARG A 110 3.92 10.21 -9.64
CA ARG A 110 3.57 9.25 -10.70
C ARG A 110 4.65 9.19 -11.78
N GLU A 111 5.17 10.34 -12.20
CA GLU A 111 6.26 10.42 -13.18
C GLU A 111 7.52 9.71 -12.68
N GLN A 112 7.88 9.92 -11.41
CA GLN A 112 9.06 9.26 -10.82
C GLN A 112 8.86 7.75 -10.68
N LEU A 113 7.66 7.30 -10.31
CA LEU A 113 7.35 5.87 -10.28
C LEU A 113 7.47 5.23 -11.66
N SER A 114 6.98 5.89 -12.70
CA SER A 114 7.10 5.40 -14.08
C SER A 114 8.56 5.28 -14.51
N LEU A 115 9.39 6.26 -14.16
CA LEU A 115 10.83 6.22 -14.46
C LEU A 115 11.55 5.09 -13.74
N LEU A 116 11.07 4.70 -12.56
CA LEU A 116 11.61 3.56 -11.80
C LEU A 116 11.08 2.21 -12.28
N GLY A 117 10.15 2.20 -13.25
CA GLY A 117 9.51 0.99 -13.74
C GLY A 117 8.24 0.58 -13.00
N TYR A 118 7.79 1.38 -12.07
CA TYR A 118 6.57 1.15 -11.30
C TYR A 118 5.39 1.93 -11.88
N ASP A 119 4.93 1.53 -13.05
CA ASP A 119 3.78 2.16 -13.69
C ASP A 119 2.45 1.68 -13.10
N GLU A 120 1.36 2.23 -13.60
CA GLU A 120 0.02 1.86 -13.15
C GLU A 120 -0.28 0.37 -13.37
N ALA A 121 0.19 -0.20 -14.47
CA ALA A 121 0.04 -1.62 -14.76
C ALA A 121 0.76 -2.50 -13.74
N TRP A 122 1.96 -2.12 -13.33
CA TRP A 122 2.72 -2.82 -12.29
C TRP A 122 1.96 -2.85 -10.96
N PHE A 123 1.44 -1.70 -10.53
CA PHE A 123 0.65 -1.61 -9.29
C PHE A 123 -0.66 -2.39 -9.37
N ASN A 124 -1.37 -2.28 -10.48
CA ASN A 124 -2.62 -3.01 -10.68
C ASN A 124 -2.40 -4.53 -10.63
N ASN A 125 -1.31 -5.01 -11.24
CA ASN A 125 -0.95 -6.42 -11.20
C ASN A 125 -0.68 -6.89 -9.76
N HIS A 126 0.08 -6.12 -8.98
CA HIS A 126 0.36 -6.45 -7.59
C HIS A 126 -0.90 -6.37 -6.71
N CYS A 127 -1.73 -5.35 -6.90
CA CYS A 127 -2.99 -5.20 -6.16
C CYS A 127 -3.99 -6.31 -6.46
N SER A 128 -4.07 -6.79 -7.69
CA SER A 128 -5.01 -7.86 -8.07
C SER A 128 -4.71 -9.18 -7.36
N GLN A 129 -3.46 -9.39 -6.98
CA GLN A 129 -3.02 -10.59 -6.27
C GLN A 129 -3.26 -10.49 -4.75
N ILE A 130 -3.70 -9.36 -4.25
CA ILE A 130 -3.92 -9.11 -2.82
C ILE A 130 -5.41 -9.00 -2.53
N THR A 131 -6.00 -10.08 -2.05
CA THR A 131 -7.44 -10.20 -1.79
C THR A 131 -7.98 -9.10 -0.87
N VAL A 132 -7.21 -8.72 0.17
CA VAL A 132 -7.60 -7.68 1.14
C VAL A 132 -7.75 -6.32 0.47
N LEU A 133 -6.82 -5.94 -0.41
CA LEU A 133 -6.86 -4.66 -1.13
C LEU A 133 -7.94 -4.67 -2.21
N SER A 134 -8.14 -5.80 -2.89
CA SER A 134 -9.22 -5.99 -3.87
C SER A 134 -10.59 -5.83 -3.25
N PHE A 135 -10.78 -6.36 -2.05
CA PHE A 135 -12.02 -6.26 -1.31
C PHE A 135 -12.36 -4.79 -0.96
N LYS A 136 -11.38 -4.03 -0.49
CA LYS A 136 -11.56 -2.60 -0.20
C LYS A 136 -11.87 -1.79 -1.46
N ARG A 137 -11.31 -2.18 -2.59
CA ARG A 137 -11.56 -1.51 -3.87
C ARG A 137 -13.01 -1.67 -4.33
N LYS A 138 -13.61 -2.84 -4.11
CA LYS A 138 -15.03 -3.09 -4.43
C LYS A 138 -15.97 -2.22 -3.61
N TYR A 139 -15.65 -1.91 -2.36
CA TYR A 139 -16.45 -1.05 -1.50
C TYR A 139 -16.32 0.44 -1.82
N LYS A 140 -15.19 0.87 -2.36
CA LYS A 140 -14.95 2.29 -2.71
C LYS A 140 -15.51 2.69 -4.07
N SER A 141 -15.81 1.75 -4.96
CA SER A 141 -16.36 2.03 -6.29
C SER A 141 -17.89 2.12 -6.30
N LYS A 142 -18.50 2.11 -5.14
CA LYS A 142 -19.90 2.42 -4.92
C LYS A 142 -20.03 3.80 -4.29
#